data_1be6c4d72fa68ce3792eb0a8bc544f70
#
_entry.id   1be6c4d72fa68ce3792eb0a8bc544f70
#
_cell.length_a   1.000
_cell.length_b   1.000
_cell.length_c   1.000
_cell.angle_alpha   90.00
_cell.angle_beta   90.00
_cell.angle_gamma   90.00
#
_symmetry.space_group_name_H-M   'P 1'
#
loop_
_entity.id
_entity.type
_entity.pdbx_description
1 polymer ?
#
loop_
_entity_poly.entity_id
_entity_poly.type
_entity_poly.pdbx_seq_one_letter_code
_entity_poly.pdbx_strand_id
1 'polypeptide(L)'
;MEQPLAGKRVLIIEDEAVFRSVLFGYLTSLGASVLEAVHGLEALSILEHHYPDLIICDLKMPMMGGIEFLERLRLKDNRTPILVISATSQMADVAKVLRLGVQDVLLKPIRDYARLREAVMSCLYPDMFTSPVNEIEQLMQDMDSLNQSPDAVAKLLAQLQPPVQQTLARCRINYRQLTVAEQPGLVLDIAALSDDDLAFYCLDVTQAVNNNGTLAALLLRTLFNGVLQEHMANQQHRLPHLPLLLKQVNQLLRQASLEGRFPLLVGYYHRELKRLILISAGLNATLNVNESQIALNSGVPLGTLDEAYLNQLNHDCDAWQCQIWGGGGRLRLMLSTE
;
A
#
# COMPACT_ATOMS: atom_id res chain seq x y z
N MET A 1 -15.79 2.41 -34.17
CA MET A 1 -15.34 1.78 -32.92
C MET A 1 -14.82 2.89 -32.05
N GLU A 2 -15.24 2.96 -30.81
CA GLU A 2 -14.68 3.91 -29.86
C GLU A 2 -13.21 3.55 -29.63
N GLN A 3 -12.32 4.54 -29.74
CA GLN A 3 -10.89 4.40 -29.45
C GLN A 3 -10.60 5.10 -28.13
N PRO A 4 -10.88 4.44 -26.98
CA PRO A 4 -10.79 5.07 -25.66
C PRO A 4 -9.36 5.49 -25.27
N LEU A 5 -8.35 4.95 -25.95
CA LEU A 5 -6.94 5.26 -25.72
C LEU A 5 -6.33 6.14 -26.84
N ALA A 6 -7.15 6.79 -27.66
CA ALA A 6 -6.67 7.68 -28.71
C ALA A 6 -5.77 8.79 -28.11
N GLY A 7 -4.57 8.94 -28.66
CA GLY A 7 -3.59 9.93 -28.21
C GLY A 7 -2.79 9.56 -26.96
N LYS A 8 -3.06 8.41 -26.33
CA LYS A 8 -2.30 7.89 -25.19
C LYS A 8 -1.11 7.06 -25.66
N ARG A 9 0.02 7.22 -24.97
CA ARG A 9 1.24 6.42 -25.16
C ARG A 9 1.37 5.42 -24.03
N VAL A 10 1.54 4.14 -24.37
CA VAL A 10 1.70 3.05 -23.41
C VAL A 10 3.01 2.35 -23.66
N LEU A 11 3.83 2.17 -22.62
CA LEU A 11 5.05 1.36 -22.67
C LEU A 11 4.74 -0.02 -22.09
N ILE A 12 4.96 -1.08 -22.87
CA ILE A 12 4.89 -2.47 -22.44
C ILE A 12 6.31 -2.96 -22.15
N ILE A 13 6.52 -3.56 -20.98
CA ILE A 13 7.78 -4.19 -20.56
C ILE A 13 7.49 -5.65 -20.26
N GLU A 14 7.89 -6.55 -21.19
CA GLU A 14 7.52 -7.97 -21.17
C GLU A 14 8.53 -8.76 -21.97
N ASP A 15 9.13 -9.80 -21.40
CA ASP A 15 10.13 -10.63 -22.10
C ASP A 15 9.50 -11.68 -22.99
N GLU A 16 8.30 -12.18 -22.66
CA GLU A 16 7.60 -13.16 -23.47
C GLU A 16 7.01 -12.54 -24.75
N ALA A 17 7.63 -12.83 -25.89
CA ALA A 17 7.29 -12.22 -27.19
C ALA A 17 5.82 -12.42 -27.57
N VAL A 18 5.24 -13.60 -27.29
CA VAL A 18 3.85 -13.91 -27.64
C VAL A 18 2.89 -13.02 -26.83
N PHE A 19 3.09 -12.97 -25.52
CA PHE A 19 2.23 -12.18 -24.63
C PHE A 19 2.39 -10.68 -24.91
N ARG A 20 3.61 -10.19 -25.13
CA ARG A 20 3.89 -8.81 -25.52
C ARG A 20 3.17 -8.43 -26.81
N SER A 21 3.22 -9.29 -27.84
CA SER A 21 2.51 -9.05 -29.12
C SER A 21 0.98 -9.02 -28.94
N VAL A 22 0.43 -9.84 -28.08
CA VAL A 22 -1.01 -9.85 -27.76
C VAL A 22 -1.41 -8.53 -27.09
N LEU A 23 -0.66 -8.07 -26.09
CA LEU A 23 -0.89 -6.79 -25.42
C LEU A 23 -0.76 -5.62 -26.41
N PHE A 24 0.27 -5.63 -27.24
CA PHE A 24 0.49 -4.64 -28.29
C PHE A 24 -0.72 -4.54 -29.21
N GLY A 25 -1.15 -5.65 -29.78
CA GLY A 25 -2.31 -5.68 -30.68
C GLY A 25 -3.59 -5.18 -30.00
N TYR A 26 -3.82 -5.60 -28.77
CA TYR A 26 -4.99 -5.20 -28.00
C TYR A 26 -5.01 -3.69 -27.71
N LEU A 27 -3.93 -3.15 -27.17
CA LEU A 27 -3.86 -1.72 -26.83
C LEU A 27 -3.90 -0.82 -28.06
N THR A 28 -3.27 -1.25 -29.15
CA THR A 28 -3.34 -0.56 -30.46
C THR A 28 -4.77 -0.58 -31.00
N SER A 29 -5.52 -1.66 -30.82
CA SER A 29 -6.93 -1.74 -31.22
C SER A 29 -7.82 -0.75 -30.45
N LEU A 30 -7.43 -0.38 -29.23
CA LEU A 30 -8.09 0.64 -28.41
C LEU A 30 -7.64 2.07 -28.74
N GLY A 31 -6.67 2.25 -29.68
CA GLY A 31 -6.19 3.55 -30.15
C GLY A 31 -4.92 4.05 -29.49
N ALA A 32 -4.26 3.25 -28.64
CA ALA A 32 -3.00 3.65 -28.02
C ALA A 32 -1.80 3.63 -29.00
N SER A 33 -0.85 4.54 -28.80
CA SER A 33 0.50 4.44 -29.35
C SER A 33 1.37 3.62 -28.40
N VAL A 34 1.82 2.45 -28.83
CA VAL A 34 2.50 1.49 -27.96
C VAL A 34 3.99 1.47 -28.22
N LEU A 35 4.78 1.54 -27.14
CA LEU A 35 6.21 1.30 -27.10
C LEU A 35 6.45 -0.05 -26.44
N GLU A 36 7.49 -0.76 -26.83
CA GLU A 36 7.83 -2.09 -26.30
C GLU A 36 9.25 -2.12 -25.76
N ALA A 37 9.44 -2.84 -24.66
CA ALA A 37 10.72 -3.20 -24.08
C ALA A 37 10.70 -4.68 -23.66
N VAL A 38 11.81 -5.38 -23.78
CA VAL A 38 11.90 -6.81 -23.44
C VAL A 38 12.42 -7.04 -22.00
N HIS A 39 12.90 -5.98 -21.33
CA HIS A 39 13.35 -6.00 -19.93
C HIS A 39 13.49 -4.58 -19.37
N GLY A 40 13.71 -4.47 -18.06
CA GLY A 40 13.78 -3.19 -17.37
C GLY A 40 14.88 -2.24 -17.84
N LEU A 41 16.04 -2.75 -18.28
CA LEU A 41 17.15 -1.89 -18.80
C LEU A 41 16.76 -1.18 -20.09
N GLU A 42 16.15 -1.90 -21.03
CA GLU A 42 15.66 -1.31 -22.28
C GLU A 42 14.56 -0.30 -22.01
N ALA A 43 13.65 -0.61 -21.08
CA ALA A 43 12.61 0.31 -20.64
C ALA A 43 13.18 1.62 -20.08
N LEU A 44 14.22 1.56 -19.23
CA LEU A 44 14.88 2.76 -18.72
C LEU A 44 15.52 3.61 -19.83
N SER A 45 16.12 2.98 -20.86
CA SER A 45 16.67 3.69 -22.02
C SER A 45 15.57 4.35 -22.86
N ILE A 46 14.44 3.68 -23.06
CA ILE A 46 13.28 4.27 -23.77
C ILE A 46 12.75 5.49 -23.00
N LEU A 47 12.69 5.43 -21.69
CA LEU A 47 12.18 6.51 -20.83
C LEU A 47 13.10 7.74 -20.78
N GLU A 48 14.33 7.67 -21.27
CA GLU A 48 15.21 8.83 -21.44
C GLU A 48 14.73 9.78 -22.55
N HIS A 49 14.02 9.24 -23.55
CA HIS A 49 13.59 9.99 -24.72
C HIS A 49 12.06 9.99 -24.93
N HIS A 50 11.33 9.16 -24.22
CA HIS A 50 9.89 9.00 -24.34
C HIS A 50 9.20 9.13 -23.01
N TYR A 51 8.03 9.77 -22.99
CA TYR A 51 7.20 9.98 -21.81
C TYR A 51 5.86 9.26 -22.04
N PRO A 52 5.72 7.99 -21.65
CA PRO A 52 4.45 7.29 -21.74
C PRO A 52 3.46 7.81 -20.71
N ASP A 53 2.16 7.72 -21.03
CA ASP A 53 1.07 8.04 -20.13
C ASP A 53 0.79 6.87 -19.14
N LEU A 54 1.19 5.64 -19.53
CA LEU A 54 1.05 4.42 -18.74
C LEU A 54 2.22 3.48 -19.03
N ILE A 55 2.69 2.79 -18.01
CA ILE A 55 3.63 1.68 -18.14
C ILE A 55 2.91 0.39 -17.73
N ILE A 56 3.01 -0.65 -18.57
CA ILE A 56 2.57 -2.01 -18.25
C ILE A 56 3.83 -2.85 -18.11
N CYS A 57 4.02 -3.50 -16.95
CA CYS A 57 5.28 -4.15 -16.61
C CYS A 57 5.07 -5.56 -16.06
N ASP A 58 5.79 -6.56 -16.62
CA ASP A 58 5.97 -7.85 -15.92
C ASP A 58 7.02 -7.73 -14.81
N LEU A 59 6.89 -8.57 -13.80
CA LEU A 59 7.83 -8.62 -12.69
C LEU A 59 9.02 -9.55 -12.94
N LYS A 60 8.81 -10.64 -13.67
CA LYS A 60 9.82 -11.67 -13.87
C LYS A 60 10.39 -11.61 -15.29
N MET A 61 11.47 -10.87 -15.43
CA MET A 61 12.17 -10.69 -16.69
C MET A 61 13.67 -10.90 -16.51
N PRO A 62 14.41 -11.32 -17.54
CA PRO A 62 15.87 -11.44 -17.50
C PRO A 62 16.55 -10.07 -17.38
N MET A 63 17.82 -10.04 -17.02
CA MET A 63 18.70 -8.88 -16.92
C MET A 63 18.27 -7.88 -15.84
N MET A 64 17.10 -7.27 -15.96
CA MET A 64 16.47 -6.41 -14.95
C MET A 64 15.01 -6.75 -14.87
N GLY A 65 14.59 -7.30 -13.73
CA GLY A 65 13.19 -7.61 -13.44
C GLY A 65 12.37 -6.36 -13.14
N GLY A 66 11.03 -6.52 -13.15
CA GLY A 66 10.12 -5.39 -12.96
C GLY A 66 10.28 -4.69 -11.62
N ILE A 67 10.52 -5.40 -10.53
CA ILE A 67 10.70 -4.80 -9.20
C ILE A 67 11.92 -3.86 -9.19
N GLU A 68 13.07 -4.31 -9.69
CA GLU A 68 14.28 -3.49 -9.76
C GLU A 68 14.10 -2.30 -10.70
N PHE A 69 13.40 -2.50 -11.83
CA PHE A 69 13.03 -1.43 -12.74
C PHE A 69 12.19 -0.36 -12.02
N LEU A 70 11.16 -0.76 -11.28
CA LEU A 70 10.30 0.15 -10.52
C LEU A 70 11.06 0.93 -9.45
N GLU A 71 11.94 0.27 -8.70
CA GLU A 71 12.80 0.93 -7.71
C GLU A 71 13.65 2.04 -8.36
N ARG A 72 14.32 1.71 -9.47
CA ARG A 72 15.14 2.68 -10.20
C ARG A 72 14.32 3.83 -10.82
N LEU A 73 13.13 3.53 -11.30
CA LEU A 73 12.22 4.52 -11.87
C LEU A 73 11.76 5.54 -10.82
N ARG A 74 11.38 5.06 -9.62
CA ARG A 74 10.95 5.93 -8.52
C ARG A 74 12.08 6.79 -7.96
N LEU A 75 13.32 6.30 -7.95
CA LEU A 75 14.49 7.11 -7.60
C LEU A 75 14.72 8.31 -8.53
N LYS A 76 14.22 8.26 -9.76
CA LYS A 76 14.25 9.39 -10.71
C LYS A 76 13.03 10.32 -10.61
N ASP A 77 12.23 10.22 -9.54
CA ASP A 77 10.97 10.94 -9.31
C ASP A 77 9.96 10.83 -10.47
N ASN A 78 10.02 9.72 -11.19
CA ASN A 78 9.07 9.45 -12.27
C ASN A 78 7.76 8.93 -11.67
N ARG A 79 6.65 9.64 -11.87
CA ARG A 79 5.31 9.34 -11.35
C ARG A 79 4.37 8.76 -12.40
N THR A 80 4.88 8.35 -13.55
CA THR A 80 4.04 7.68 -14.56
C THR A 80 3.24 6.55 -13.93
N PRO A 81 1.93 6.45 -14.18
CA PRO A 81 1.11 5.35 -13.73
C PRO A 81 1.66 4.01 -14.21
N ILE A 82 1.58 3.00 -13.36
CA ILE A 82 2.11 1.66 -13.66
C ILE A 82 1.05 0.61 -13.34
N LEU A 83 0.77 -0.23 -14.34
CA LEU A 83 0.01 -1.45 -14.23
C LEU A 83 0.98 -2.64 -14.26
N VAL A 84 0.98 -3.46 -13.24
CA VAL A 84 1.78 -4.68 -13.22
C VAL A 84 0.94 -5.85 -13.75
N ILE A 85 1.52 -6.67 -14.63
CA ILE A 85 0.92 -7.92 -15.09
C ILE A 85 1.93 -9.03 -14.84
N SER A 86 1.65 -9.96 -13.92
CA SER A 86 2.65 -10.96 -13.54
C SER A 86 2.06 -12.36 -13.36
N ALA A 87 2.88 -13.37 -13.70
CA ALA A 87 2.57 -14.79 -13.44
C ALA A 87 2.86 -15.17 -11.98
N THR A 88 3.42 -14.26 -11.17
CA THR A 88 3.78 -14.61 -9.80
C THR A 88 2.55 -14.63 -8.91
N SER A 89 2.35 -15.76 -8.26
CA SER A 89 1.44 -15.91 -7.12
C SER A 89 2.13 -15.55 -5.78
N GLN A 90 3.37 -15.06 -5.83
CA GLN A 90 4.10 -14.65 -4.62
C GLN A 90 3.61 -13.28 -4.18
N MET A 91 2.76 -13.27 -3.17
CA MET A 91 2.18 -12.04 -2.60
C MET A 91 3.25 -11.07 -2.05
N ALA A 92 4.45 -11.55 -1.75
CA ALA A 92 5.58 -10.68 -1.38
C ALA A 92 5.95 -9.71 -2.51
N ASP A 93 5.99 -10.20 -3.75
CA ASP A 93 6.30 -9.37 -4.91
C ASP A 93 5.19 -8.36 -5.17
N VAL A 94 3.92 -8.80 -5.07
CA VAL A 94 2.75 -7.93 -5.19
C VAL A 94 2.77 -6.83 -4.12
N ALA A 95 2.98 -7.19 -2.86
CA ALA A 95 3.07 -6.22 -1.76
C ALA A 95 4.22 -5.21 -1.97
N LYS A 96 5.36 -5.67 -2.53
CA LYS A 96 6.51 -4.81 -2.80
C LYS A 96 6.21 -3.80 -3.90
N VAL A 97 5.57 -4.20 -5.00
CA VAL A 97 5.24 -3.28 -6.10
C VAL A 97 4.17 -2.27 -5.72
N LEU A 98 3.19 -2.66 -4.90
CA LEU A 98 2.20 -1.72 -4.37
C LEU A 98 2.85 -0.63 -3.51
N ARG A 99 3.89 -0.97 -2.72
CA ARG A 99 4.70 0.04 -1.98
C ARG A 99 5.44 1.01 -2.90
N LEU A 100 5.83 0.54 -4.09
CA LEU A 100 6.50 1.38 -5.08
C LEU A 100 5.51 2.27 -5.87
N GLY A 101 4.24 2.33 -5.44
CA GLY A 101 3.22 3.19 -6.03
C GLY A 101 2.73 2.69 -7.39
N VAL A 102 2.60 1.38 -7.56
CA VAL A 102 1.92 0.77 -8.70
C VAL A 102 0.41 0.94 -8.49
N GLN A 103 -0.31 1.32 -9.54
CA GLN A 103 -1.74 1.60 -9.47
C GLN A 103 -2.58 0.34 -9.38
N ASP A 104 -2.22 -0.71 -10.15
CA ASP A 104 -2.94 -1.96 -10.14
C ASP A 104 -2.03 -3.14 -10.50
N VAL A 105 -2.45 -4.36 -10.14
CA VAL A 105 -1.74 -5.62 -10.41
C VAL A 105 -2.71 -6.66 -10.97
N LEU A 106 -2.45 -7.12 -12.18
CA LEU A 106 -3.19 -8.21 -12.82
C LEU A 106 -2.36 -9.50 -12.82
N LEU A 107 -3.02 -10.63 -12.54
CA LEU A 107 -2.36 -11.94 -12.58
C LEU A 107 -2.51 -12.59 -13.97
N LYS A 108 -1.42 -13.17 -14.49
CA LYS A 108 -1.45 -14.05 -15.68
C LYS A 108 -2.05 -15.41 -15.30
N PRO A 109 -2.80 -16.07 -16.18
CA PRO A 109 -3.16 -15.66 -17.53
C PRO A 109 -4.32 -14.66 -17.56
N ILE A 110 -4.22 -13.62 -18.39
CA ILE A 110 -5.33 -12.69 -18.61
C ILE A 110 -6.35 -13.40 -19.50
N ARG A 111 -7.44 -13.82 -18.90
CA ARG A 111 -8.56 -14.49 -19.62
C ARG A 111 -9.64 -13.49 -20.01
N ASP A 112 -9.74 -12.40 -19.28
CA ASP A 112 -10.74 -11.34 -19.49
C ASP A 112 -10.07 -10.03 -19.92
N TYR A 113 -10.23 -9.69 -21.19
CA TYR A 113 -9.74 -8.44 -21.75
C TYR A 113 -10.56 -7.22 -21.32
N ALA A 114 -11.80 -7.42 -20.86
CA ALA A 114 -12.60 -6.33 -20.29
C ALA A 114 -11.95 -5.82 -19.00
N ARG A 115 -11.46 -6.73 -18.15
CA ARG A 115 -10.71 -6.40 -16.93
C ARG A 115 -9.40 -5.68 -17.24
N LEU A 116 -8.64 -6.13 -18.26
CA LEU A 116 -7.43 -5.42 -18.69
C LEU A 116 -7.77 -3.99 -19.14
N ARG A 117 -8.84 -3.81 -19.91
CA ARG A 117 -9.28 -2.48 -20.33
C ARG A 117 -9.65 -1.61 -19.15
N GLU A 118 -10.39 -2.14 -18.19
CA GLU A 118 -10.79 -1.42 -16.97
C GLU A 118 -9.58 -0.99 -16.15
N ALA A 119 -8.60 -1.87 -15.91
CA ALA A 119 -7.36 -1.55 -15.21
C ALA A 119 -6.55 -0.46 -15.94
N VAL A 120 -6.41 -0.56 -17.27
CA VAL A 120 -5.73 0.46 -18.08
C VAL A 120 -6.45 1.82 -18.00
N MET A 121 -7.78 1.81 -18.08
CA MET A 121 -8.58 3.03 -18.01
C MET A 121 -8.52 3.66 -16.61
N SER A 122 -8.58 2.85 -15.55
CA SER A 122 -8.43 3.29 -14.16
C SER A 122 -7.08 3.95 -13.91
N CYS A 123 -5.99 3.37 -14.44
CA CYS A 123 -4.66 3.97 -14.35
C CYS A 123 -4.55 5.31 -15.09
N LEU A 124 -5.20 5.46 -16.26
CA LEU A 124 -5.12 6.65 -17.09
C LEU A 124 -6.10 7.76 -16.68
N TYR A 125 -7.21 7.40 -16.08
CA TYR A 125 -8.30 8.30 -15.73
C TYR A 125 -8.83 8.02 -14.31
N PRO A 126 -7.98 8.15 -13.27
CA PRO A 126 -8.36 7.80 -11.91
C PRO A 126 -9.63 8.50 -11.43
N ASP A 127 -9.83 9.76 -11.82
CA ASP A 127 -11.00 10.55 -11.40
C ASP A 127 -12.34 10.03 -11.96
N MET A 128 -12.32 9.22 -13.02
CA MET A 128 -13.51 8.69 -13.67
C MET A 128 -13.86 7.27 -13.21
N PHE A 129 -12.90 6.53 -12.65
CA PHE A 129 -13.02 5.11 -12.32
C PHE A 129 -12.92 4.80 -10.82
N THR A 130 -12.73 5.81 -9.98
CA THR A 130 -12.67 5.61 -8.52
C THR A 130 -14.04 5.26 -7.95
N SER A 131 -14.38 3.98 -8.04
CA SER A 131 -15.21 3.36 -7.01
C SER A 131 -14.33 2.37 -6.24
N PRO A 132 -13.80 2.75 -5.07
CA PRO A 132 -12.97 1.85 -4.24
C PRO A 132 -13.66 0.52 -3.92
N VAL A 133 -14.98 0.49 -3.99
CA VAL A 133 -15.81 -0.68 -3.70
C VAL A 133 -15.60 -1.82 -4.71
N ASN A 134 -15.50 -1.50 -6.01
CA ASN A 134 -15.33 -2.53 -7.04
C ASN A 134 -13.95 -3.18 -7.02
N GLU A 135 -12.90 -2.40 -6.70
CA GLU A 135 -11.53 -2.94 -6.55
C GLU A 135 -11.44 -3.86 -5.34
N ILE A 136 -12.13 -3.52 -4.25
CA ILE A 136 -12.20 -4.31 -3.03
C ILE A 136 -12.93 -5.63 -3.26
N GLU A 137 -14.07 -5.62 -3.96
CA GLU A 137 -14.82 -6.84 -4.27
C GLU A 137 -14.02 -7.79 -5.17
N GLN A 138 -13.24 -7.26 -6.10
CA GLN A 138 -12.40 -8.05 -6.99
C GLN A 138 -11.17 -8.62 -6.27
N LEU A 139 -10.50 -7.84 -5.41
CA LEU A 139 -9.46 -8.34 -4.52
C LEU A 139 -9.98 -9.47 -3.61
N MET A 140 -11.22 -9.35 -3.15
CA MET A 140 -11.89 -10.39 -2.35
C MET A 140 -12.12 -11.69 -3.14
N GLN A 141 -12.57 -11.61 -4.38
CA GLN A 141 -12.79 -12.79 -5.23
C GLN A 141 -11.49 -13.50 -5.60
N ASP A 142 -10.41 -12.74 -5.86
CA ASP A 142 -9.09 -13.31 -6.15
C ASP A 142 -8.46 -13.93 -4.89
N MET A 143 -8.77 -13.43 -3.70
CA MET A 143 -8.29 -13.96 -2.42
C MET A 143 -9.10 -15.16 -1.90
N ASP A 144 -10.34 -15.37 -2.31
CA ASP A 144 -11.09 -16.59 -1.98
C ASP A 144 -10.39 -17.86 -2.50
N SER A 145 -9.61 -17.74 -3.57
CA SER A 145 -8.74 -18.81 -4.06
C SER A 145 -7.51 -19.07 -3.17
N LEU A 146 -7.06 -18.08 -2.37
CA LEU A 146 -5.95 -18.17 -1.42
C LEU A 146 -6.40 -18.62 -0.01
N ASN A 147 -7.72 -18.51 0.28
CA ASN A 147 -8.30 -18.84 1.58
C ASN A 147 -8.28 -20.34 1.95
N GLN A 148 -7.77 -21.21 1.08
CA GLN A 148 -7.75 -22.64 1.30
C GLN A 148 -6.58 -23.14 2.17
N SER A 149 -5.65 -22.23 2.59
CA SER A 149 -4.50 -22.62 3.43
C SER A 149 -4.20 -21.59 4.51
N PRO A 150 -4.42 -21.90 5.80
CA PRO A 150 -4.02 -21.05 6.93
C PRO A 150 -2.53 -20.68 6.94
N ASP A 151 -1.67 -21.59 6.46
CA ASP A 151 -0.22 -21.36 6.36
C ASP A 151 0.13 -20.30 5.32
N ALA A 152 -0.63 -20.19 4.23
CA ALA A 152 -0.42 -19.16 3.22
C ALA A 152 -0.75 -17.77 3.77
N VAL A 153 -1.83 -17.65 4.53
CA VAL A 153 -2.24 -16.43 5.21
C VAL A 153 -1.20 -15.99 6.24
N ALA A 154 -0.69 -16.91 7.05
CA ALA A 154 0.34 -16.64 8.04
C ALA A 154 1.64 -16.12 7.39
N LYS A 155 2.08 -16.77 6.32
CA LYS A 155 3.25 -16.33 5.52
C LYS A 155 3.03 -14.94 4.93
N LEU A 156 1.84 -14.66 4.42
CA LEU A 156 1.48 -13.36 3.89
C LEU A 156 1.58 -12.27 4.95
N LEU A 157 0.95 -12.46 6.11
CA LEU A 157 1.01 -11.51 7.23
C LEU A 157 2.44 -11.28 7.72
N ALA A 158 3.28 -12.33 7.75
CA ALA A 158 4.68 -12.19 8.09
C ALA A 158 5.48 -11.39 7.04
N GLN A 159 5.15 -11.55 5.76
CA GLN A 159 5.78 -10.81 4.66
C GLN A 159 5.31 -9.34 4.59
N LEU A 160 4.14 -9.03 5.12
CA LEU A 160 3.65 -7.66 5.24
C LEU A 160 4.42 -6.85 6.30
N GLN A 161 5.15 -7.48 7.21
CA GLN A 161 5.93 -6.77 8.21
C GLN A 161 7.11 -6.03 7.58
N PRO A 162 7.40 -4.79 8.01
CA PRO A 162 8.57 -4.06 7.56
C PRO A 162 9.87 -4.70 8.13
N PRO A 163 11.05 -4.36 7.61
CA PRO A 163 12.32 -4.72 8.23
C PRO A 163 12.37 -4.27 9.68
N VAL A 164 12.87 -5.14 10.59
CA VAL A 164 12.95 -4.87 12.04
C VAL A 164 13.75 -3.61 12.35
N GLN A 165 14.71 -3.29 11.51
CA GLN A 165 15.54 -2.09 11.59
C GLN A 165 15.69 -1.49 10.20
N GLN A 166 15.42 -0.20 10.08
CA GLN A 166 15.52 0.54 8.82
C GLN A 166 15.72 2.04 9.08
N THR A 167 16.20 2.75 8.05
CA THR A 167 16.27 4.22 8.05
C THR A 167 15.29 4.75 7.01
N LEU A 168 14.33 5.56 7.42
CA LEU A 168 13.32 6.21 6.58
C LEU A 168 13.18 7.67 7.01
N ALA A 169 12.99 8.59 6.08
CA ALA A 169 12.84 10.03 6.37
C ALA A 169 13.94 10.55 7.30
N ARG A 170 15.19 10.12 7.11
CA ARG A 170 16.37 10.41 7.96
C ARG A 170 16.19 10.06 9.43
N CYS A 171 15.32 9.11 9.73
CA CYS A 171 15.08 8.58 11.06
C CYS A 171 15.47 7.12 11.12
N ARG A 172 16.16 6.72 12.21
CA ARG A 172 16.40 5.31 12.53
C ARG A 172 15.16 4.75 13.21
N ILE A 173 14.64 3.69 12.64
CA ILE A 173 13.45 3.02 13.13
C ILE A 173 13.81 1.60 13.49
N ASN A 174 13.36 1.17 14.67
CA ASN A 174 13.50 -0.19 15.14
C ASN A 174 12.19 -0.62 15.81
N TYR A 175 11.76 -1.85 15.59
CA TYR A 175 10.62 -2.39 16.32
C TYR A 175 10.89 -3.80 16.84
N ARG A 176 10.16 -4.16 17.89
CA ARG A 176 10.12 -5.52 18.43
C ARG A 176 8.68 -5.90 18.67
N GLN A 177 8.32 -7.10 18.23
CA GLN A 177 6.99 -7.66 18.42
C GLN A 177 7.06 -8.89 19.31
N LEU A 178 6.16 -8.97 20.28
CA LEU A 178 5.90 -10.16 21.08
C LEU A 178 4.56 -10.74 20.58
N THR A 179 4.63 -11.86 19.91
CA THR A 179 3.47 -12.60 19.44
C THR A 179 3.03 -13.62 20.50
N VAL A 180 1.73 -13.77 20.66
CA VAL A 180 1.15 -14.77 21.59
C VAL A 180 0.95 -16.12 20.88
N ALA A 181 0.98 -16.13 19.54
CA ALA A 181 0.80 -17.30 18.70
C ALA A 181 1.88 -17.40 17.62
N GLU A 182 1.93 -18.50 16.90
CA GLU A 182 2.86 -18.72 15.76
C GLU A 182 2.65 -17.71 14.62
N GLN A 183 1.49 -17.05 14.57
CA GLN A 183 1.15 -16.04 13.55
C GLN A 183 1.20 -14.63 14.15
N PRO A 184 1.68 -13.62 13.38
CA PRO A 184 1.64 -12.24 13.84
C PRO A 184 0.19 -11.76 13.94
N GLY A 185 -0.27 -11.48 15.16
CA GLY A 185 -1.60 -10.92 15.39
C GLY A 185 -1.67 -9.41 15.18
N LEU A 186 -0.51 -8.73 15.22
CA LEU A 186 -0.37 -7.30 14.90
C LEU A 186 0.39 -7.15 13.59
N VAL A 187 -0.15 -6.37 12.66
CA VAL A 187 0.49 -5.99 11.39
C VAL A 187 0.94 -4.55 11.49
N LEU A 188 2.24 -4.32 11.35
CA LEU A 188 2.87 -3.01 11.30
C LEU A 188 3.19 -2.66 9.85
N ASP A 189 2.97 -1.42 9.46
CA ASP A 189 3.54 -0.85 8.23
C ASP A 189 4.09 0.54 8.51
N ILE A 190 5.17 0.91 7.81
CA ILE A 190 5.88 2.17 8.01
C ILE A 190 6.31 2.68 6.64
N ALA A 191 5.96 3.92 6.32
CA ALA A 191 6.29 4.56 5.06
C ALA A 191 6.88 5.96 5.25
N ALA A 192 7.89 6.29 4.45
CA ALA A 192 8.30 7.66 4.26
C ALA A 192 7.36 8.32 3.24
N LEU A 193 6.78 9.45 3.60
CA LEU A 193 5.94 10.26 2.72
C LEU A 193 6.75 11.34 2.01
N SER A 194 7.82 11.80 2.68
CA SER A 194 8.84 12.72 2.17
C SER A 194 10.18 12.48 2.88
N ASP A 195 11.16 13.33 2.66
CA ASP A 195 12.44 13.31 3.39
C ASP A 195 12.31 13.60 4.89
N ASP A 196 11.21 14.24 5.30
CA ASP A 196 10.96 14.68 6.68
C ASP A 196 9.67 14.11 7.28
N ASP A 197 8.87 13.41 6.47
CA ASP A 197 7.56 12.91 6.86
C ASP A 197 7.54 11.39 6.88
N LEU A 198 7.08 10.86 7.99
CA LEU A 198 6.95 9.43 8.21
C LEU A 198 5.55 9.11 8.73
N ALA A 199 4.94 8.10 8.16
CA ALA A 199 3.68 7.56 8.66
C ALA A 199 3.79 6.08 8.95
N PHE A 200 3.00 5.60 9.91
CA PHE A 200 2.92 4.19 10.24
C PHE A 200 1.53 3.82 10.74
N TYR A 201 1.18 2.57 10.62
CA TYR A 201 0.01 2.02 11.30
C TYR A 201 0.31 0.65 11.90
N CYS A 202 -0.44 0.31 12.92
CA CYS A 202 -0.47 -1.00 13.54
C CYS A 202 -1.93 -1.49 13.58
N LEU A 203 -2.21 -2.61 12.91
CA LEU A 203 -3.52 -3.23 12.83
C LEU A 203 -3.53 -4.55 13.61
N ASP A 204 -4.51 -4.77 14.46
CA ASP A 204 -4.79 -6.07 15.09
C ASP A 204 -5.74 -6.86 14.17
N VAL A 205 -5.24 -7.95 13.60
CA VAL A 205 -6.00 -8.82 12.68
C VAL A 205 -6.75 -9.95 13.39
N THR A 206 -6.56 -10.11 14.70
CA THR A 206 -7.12 -11.24 15.46
C THR A 206 -8.60 -11.10 15.83
N GLN A 207 -9.15 -9.91 15.74
CA GLN A 207 -10.56 -9.61 16.07
C GLN A 207 -11.47 -9.59 14.83
N ALA A 208 -10.93 -9.83 13.66
CA ALA A 208 -11.69 -9.99 12.44
C ALA A 208 -12.24 -11.42 12.30
N VAL A 209 -13.35 -11.56 11.60
CA VAL A 209 -13.94 -12.87 11.29
C VAL A 209 -13.19 -13.50 10.14
N ASN A 210 -12.84 -14.77 10.24
CA ASN A 210 -12.09 -15.50 9.21
C ASN A 210 -10.81 -14.77 8.80
N ASN A 211 -10.58 -14.63 7.49
CA ASN A 211 -9.41 -13.95 6.91
C ASN A 211 -9.62 -12.45 6.67
N ASN A 212 -10.73 -11.87 7.13
CA ASN A 212 -11.03 -10.44 6.95
C ASN A 212 -9.97 -9.53 7.58
N GLY A 213 -9.24 -9.98 8.59
CA GLY A 213 -8.10 -9.27 9.15
C GLY A 213 -6.94 -9.09 8.16
N THR A 214 -6.66 -10.14 7.39
CA THR A 214 -5.64 -10.11 6.33
C THR A 214 -6.08 -9.22 5.18
N LEU A 215 -7.35 -9.30 4.79
CA LEU A 215 -7.94 -8.40 3.78
C LEU A 215 -7.87 -6.95 4.22
N ALA A 216 -8.23 -6.65 5.46
CA ALA A 216 -8.13 -5.30 6.01
C ALA A 216 -6.67 -4.79 6.03
N ALA A 217 -5.69 -5.66 6.34
CA ALA A 217 -4.28 -5.29 6.31
C ALA A 217 -3.79 -4.94 4.89
N LEU A 218 -4.23 -5.69 3.88
CA LEU A 218 -3.90 -5.42 2.47
C LEU A 218 -4.55 -4.12 1.98
N LEU A 219 -5.84 -3.92 2.30
CA LEU A 219 -6.57 -2.70 1.98
C LEU A 219 -5.91 -1.47 2.61
N LEU A 220 -5.62 -1.54 3.92
CA LEU A 220 -4.94 -0.45 4.61
C LEU A 220 -3.61 -0.13 3.95
N ARG A 221 -2.84 -1.14 3.55
CA ARG A 221 -1.54 -0.94 2.91
C ARG A 221 -1.65 -0.21 1.57
N THR A 222 -2.67 -0.55 0.78
CA THR A 222 -2.92 0.07 -0.52
C THR A 222 -3.40 1.51 -0.35
N LEU A 223 -4.38 1.73 0.53
CA LEU A 223 -5.06 3.02 0.69
C LEU A 223 -4.26 4.01 1.54
N PHE A 224 -3.59 3.53 2.59
CA PHE A 224 -2.97 4.40 3.59
C PHE A 224 -1.88 5.29 2.99
N ASN A 225 -1.00 4.73 2.18
CA ASN A 225 0.06 5.49 1.53
C ASN A 225 -0.47 6.41 0.43
N GLY A 226 -1.41 5.94 -0.38
CA GLY A 226 -2.00 6.74 -1.47
C GLY A 226 -2.74 7.96 -0.95
N VAL A 227 -3.65 7.76 0.00
CA VAL A 227 -4.46 8.86 0.58
C VAL A 227 -3.60 9.86 1.36
N LEU A 228 -2.58 9.40 2.09
CA LEU A 228 -1.67 10.31 2.79
C LEU A 228 -0.82 11.13 1.82
N GLN A 229 -0.29 10.52 0.76
CA GLN A 229 0.49 11.24 -0.26
C GLN A 229 -0.36 12.26 -1.01
N GLU A 230 -1.60 11.91 -1.36
CA GLU A 230 -2.55 12.82 -1.99
C GLU A 230 -2.89 14.00 -1.06
N HIS A 231 -3.09 13.73 0.21
CA HIS A 231 -3.38 14.77 1.21
C HIS A 231 -2.20 15.72 1.41
N MET A 232 -0.97 15.19 1.38
CA MET A 232 0.27 15.98 1.47
C MET A 232 0.51 16.82 0.21
N ALA A 233 0.22 16.28 -0.98
CA ALA A 233 0.38 16.98 -2.25
C ALA A 233 -0.60 18.17 -2.42
N ASN A 234 -1.80 18.04 -1.88
CA ASN A 234 -2.86 19.06 -1.99
C ASN A 234 -2.79 20.16 -0.92
N GLN A 235 -1.99 19.99 0.13
CA GLN A 235 -1.89 20.95 1.22
C GLN A 235 -0.43 21.36 1.44
N GLN A 236 0.00 22.46 0.80
CA GLN A 236 1.30 23.06 1.08
C GLN A 236 1.46 23.29 2.60
N HIS A 237 2.37 22.57 3.25
CA HIS A 237 2.80 22.74 4.65
C HIS A 237 1.76 22.53 5.77
N ARG A 238 0.70 21.75 5.54
CA ARG A 238 -0.22 21.34 6.61
C ARG A 238 -0.03 19.88 7.00
N LEU A 239 -0.03 19.64 8.33
CA LEU A 239 -0.02 18.28 8.88
C LEU A 239 -1.27 17.50 8.39
N PRO A 240 -1.14 16.20 8.09
CA PRO A 240 -2.26 15.41 7.58
C PRO A 240 -3.40 15.33 8.62
N HIS A 241 -4.64 15.40 8.14
CA HIS A 241 -5.82 15.28 8.99
C HIS A 241 -6.19 13.81 9.20
N LEU A 242 -5.38 13.08 9.99
CA LEU A 242 -5.52 11.64 10.24
C LEU A 242 -6.94 11.21 10.71
N PRO A 243 -7.71 11.98 11.52
CA PRO A 243 -9.07 11.58 11.85
C PRO A 243 -10.00 11.45 10.64
N LEU A 244 -9.83 12.29 9.63
CA LEU A 244 -10.62 12.21 8.39
C LEU A 244 -10.24 10.95 7.59
N LEU A 245 -8.95 10.65 7.49
CA LEU A 245 -8.45 9.43 6.89
C LEU A 245 -9.07 8.18 7.54
N LEU A 246 -9.06 8.12 8.88
CA LEU A 246 -9.60 6.97 9.60
C LEU A 246 -11.12 6.84 9.45
N LYS A 247 -11.85 7.92 9.31
CA LYS A 247 -13.28 7.89 8.96
C LYS A 247 -13.50 7.29 7.58
N GLN A 248 -12.70 7.67 6.59
CA GLN A 248 -12.77 7.10 5.23
C GLN A 248 -12.43 5.60 5.24
N VAL A 249 -11.37 5.21 5.95
CA VAL A 249 -11.00 3.79 6.12
C VAL A 249 -12.14 3.01 6.78
N ASN A 250 -12.75 3.54 7.85
CA ASN A 250 -13.90 2.89 8.51
C ASN A 250 -15.07 2.67 7.55
N GLN A 251 -15.39 3.68 6.76
CA GLN A 251 -16.44 3.61 5.75
C GLN A 251 -16.14 2.55 4.68
N LEU A 252 -14.89 2.50 4.20
CA LEU A 252 -14.46 1.52 3.19
C LEU A 252 -14.51 0.08 3.73
N LEU A 253 -14.04 -0.17 4.95
CA LEU A 253 -14.11 -1.50 5.59
C LEU A 253 -15.56 -2.00 5.69
N ARG A 254 -16.50 -1.10 5.98
CA ARG A 254 -17.94 -1.42 6.04
C ARG A 254 -18.56 -1.64 4.67
N GLN A 255 -18.24 -0.80 3.69
CA GLN A 255 -18.71 -0.95 2.31
C GLN A 255 -18.20 -2.24 1.67
N ALA A 256 -16.98 -2.64 2.01
CA ALA A 256 -16.39 -3.91 1.59
C ALA A 256 -17.00 -5.14 2.30
N SER A 257 -18.00 -4.94 3.16
CA SER A 257 -18.66 -6.02 3.92
C SER A 257 -17.67 -6.89 4.71
N LEU A 258 -16.54 -6.31 5.15
CA LEU A 258 -15.59 -7.01 6.02
C LEU A 258 -16.17 -7.18 7.41
N GLU A 259 -16.39 -8.43 7.80
CA GLU A 259 -16.94 -8.76 9.11
C GLU A 259 -15.86 -8.81 10.19
N GLY A 260 -16.13 -8.20 11.33
CA GLY A 260 -15.25 -8.21 12.48
C GLY A 260 -14.95 -6.82 13.03
N ARG A 261 -13.93 -6.78 13.89
CA ARG A 261 -13.40 -5.55 14.47
C ARG A 261 -11.98 -5.37 13.99
N PHE A 262 -11.62 -4.14 13.67
CA PHE A 262 -10.30 -3.80 13.14
C PHE A 262 -9.63 -2.76 14.05
N PRO A 263 -9.08 -3.20 15.22
CA PRO A 263 -8.35 -2.31 16.10
C PRO A 263 -7.12 -1.78 15.37
N LEU A 264 -7.02 -0.47 15.27
CA LEU A 264 -5.99 0.22 14.50
C LEU A 264 -5.36 1.36 15.32
N LEU A 265 -4.06 1.53 15.21
CA LEU A 265 -3.34 2.71 15.63
C LEU A 265 -2.60 3.28 14.41
N VAL A 266 -2.73 4.57 14.22
CA VAL A 266 -2.03 5.32 13.16
C VAL A 266 -1.14 6.35 13.80
N GLY A 267 0.08 6.48 13.29
CA GLY A 267 1.03 7.50 13.69
C GLY A 267 1.57 8.27 12.48
N TYR A 268 1.84 9.54 12.70
CA TYR A 268 2.53 10.42 11.78
C TYR A 268 3.59 11.20 12.54
N TYR A 269 4.79 11.28 11.97
CA TYR A 269 5.91 12.02 12.54
C TYR A 269 6.52 12.96 11.50
N HIS A 270 6.61 14.25 11.85
CA HIS A 270 7.31 15.25 11.06
C HIS A 270 8.65 15.57 11.75
N ARG A 271 9.74 15.25 11.12
CA ARG A 271 11.10 15.34 11.68
C ARG A 271 11.52 16.78 12.02
N GLU A 272 11.37 17.73 11.08
CA GLU A 272 11.80 19.11 11.31
C GLU A 272 10.97 19.83 12.37
N LEU A 273 9.66 19.59 12.39
CA LEU A 273 8.76 20.13 13.41
C LEU A 273 8.83 19.33 14.72
N LYS A 274 9.53 18.19 14.72
CA LYS A 274 9.61 17.26 15.86
C LYS A 274 8.24 16.83 16.37
N ARG A 275 7.23 16.83 15.50
CA ARG A 275 5.82 16.62 15.85
C ARG A 275 5.41 15.16 15.59
N LEU A 276 5.00 14.48 16.66
CA LEU A 276 4.37 13.18 16.61
C LEU A 276 2.87 13.30 16.84
N ILE A 277 2.08 12.68 15.95
CA ILE A 277 0.63 12.53 16.08
C ILE A 277 0.31 11.05 16.12
N LEU A 278 -0.37 10.60 17.17
CA LEU A 278 -0.87 9.24 17.31
C LEU A 278 -2.39 9.27 17.40
N ILE A 279 -3.05 8.37 16.68
CA ILE A 279 -4.49 8.19 16.77
C ILE A 279 -4.80 6.71 16.95
N SER A 280 -5.61 6.39 17.93
CA SER A 280 -6.07 5.03 18.18
C SER A 280 -7.56 4.87 17.92
N ALA A 281 -7.87 3.77 17.24
CA ALA A 281 -9.18 3.21 17.02
C ALA A 281 -9.19 1.75 17.49
N GLY A 282 -9.12 1.51 18.79
CA GLY A 282 -9.22 0.17 19.39
C GLY A 282 -7.92 -0.46 19.91
N LEU A 283 -6.74 0.11 19.64
CA LEU A 283 -5.47 -0.32 20.26
C LEU A 283 -5.09 0.57 21.41
N ASN A 284 -4.52 -0.01 22.46
CA ASN A 284 -3.89 0.75 23.54
C ASN A 284 -2.44 1.09 23.15
N ALA A 285 -1.99 2.24 23.57
CA ALA A 285 -0.58 2.60 23.40
C ALA A 285 -0.05 3.41 24.58
N THR A 286 1.27 3.35 24.74
CA THR A 286 2.01 4.20 25.66
C THR A 286 3.20 4.80 24.94
N LEU A 287 3.27 6.11 24.95
CA LEU A 287 4.38 6.87 24.39
C LEU A 287 5.37 7.19 25.52
N ASN A 288 6.64 6.81 25.34
CA ASN A 288 7.74 7.15 26.24
C ASN A 288 8.62 8.19 25.54
N VAL A 289 8.76 9.35 26.13
CA VAL A 289 9.61 10.45 25.66
C VAL A 289 10.30 11.07 26.88
N ASN A 290 11.63 11.19 26.86
CA ASN A 290 12.42 11.86 27.88
C ASN A 290 11.99 11.50 29.32
N GLU A 291 11.96 10.21 29.64
CA GLU A 291 11.54 9.64 30.94
C GLU A 291 10.06 9.83 31.30
N SER A 292 9.31 10.54 30.48
CA SER A 292 7.85 10.71 30.65
C SER A 292 7.10 9.59 29.93
N GLN A 293 6.04 9.10 30.58
CA GLN A 293 5.17 8.07 30.02
C GLN A 293 3.76 8.65 29.84
N ILE A 294 3.29 8.63 28.59
CA ILE A 294 1.98 9.20 28.22
C ILE A 294 1.12 8.07 27.67
N ALA A 295 -0.01 7.81 28.30
CA ALA A 295 -0.95 6.79 27.83
C ALA A 295 -1.87 7.34 26.74
N LEU A 296 -2.07 6.56 25.69
CA LEU A 296 -3.11 6.75 24.69
C LEU A 296 -4.12 5.62 24.84
N ASN A 297 -5.31 5.98 25.30
CA ASN A 297 -6.39 5.02 25.45
C ASN A 297 -6.88 4.52 24.10
N SER A 298 -7.35 3.28 24.05
CA SER A 298 -7.99 2.73 22.87
C SER A 298 -9.28 3.49 22.57
N GLY A 299 -9.49 3.85 21.33
CA GLY A 299 -10.81 4.26 20.85
C GLY A 299 -11.71 3.03 20.61
N VAL A 300 -12.70 3.17 19.74
CA VAL A 300 -13.52 2.04 19.28
C VAL A 300 -12.89 1.45 18.02
N PRO A 301 -12.72 0.12 17.91
CA PRO A 301 -12.19 -0.52 16.71
C PRO A 301 -12.98 -0.14 15.46
N LEU A 302 -12.30 0.07 14.35
CA LEU A 302 -12.94 0.32 13.06
C LEU A 302 -13.83 -0.89 12.67
N GLY A 303 -14.84 -0.65 11.85
CA GLY A 303 -15.84 -1.65 11.47
C GLY A 303 -16.95 -1.87 12.51
N THR A 304 -16.78 -1.38 13.76
CA THR A 304 -17.74 -1.60 14.84
C THR A 304 -18.95 -0.68 14.75
N LEU A 305 -18.74 0.60 14.48
CA LEU A 305 -19.77 1.64 14.45
C LEU A 305 -19.70 2.42 13.13
N ASP A 306 -20.80 3.09 12.77
CA ASP A 306 -20.83 3.94 11.56
C ASP A 306 -19.87 5.11 11.69
N GLU A 307 -19.79 5.75 12.86
CA GLU A 307 -18.83 6.79 13.16
C GLU A 307 -17.59 6.21 13.85
N ALA A 308 -16.43 6.72 13.46
CA ALA A 308 -15.17 6.35 14.10
C ALA A 308 -14.96 7.15 15.39
N TYR A 309 -14.87 6.47 16.52
CA TYR A 309 -14.54 7.06 17.83
C TYR A 309 -13.06 6.88 18.09
N LEU A 310 -12.32 7.98 17.97
CA LEU A 310 -10.87 8.02 17.93
C LEU A 310 -10.32 8.75 19.16
N ASN A 311 -9.22 8.24 19.71
CA ASN A 311 -8.41 8.96 20.68
C ASN A 311 -7.12 9.45 20.03
N GLN A 312 -6.76 10.69 20.27
CA GLN A 312 -5.60 11.34 19.66
C GLN A 312 -4.63 11.85 20.71
N LEU A 313 -3.34 11.71 20.43
CA LEU A 313 -2.23 12.27 21.18
C LEU A 313 -1.32 13.02 20.22
N ASN A 314 -1.00 14.26 20.56
CA ASN A 314 0.00 15.08 19.87
C ASN A 314 1.14 15.38 20.83
N HIS A 315 2.37 15.17 20.41
CA HIS A 315 3.54 15.42 21.24
C HIS A 315 4.73 15.86 20.41
N ASP A 316 5.52 16.80 20.95
CA ASP A 316 6.74 17.27 20.32
C ASP A 316 7.95 16.53 20.89
N CYS A 317 8.70 15.81 20.04
CA CYS A 317 9.83 14.98 20.46
C CYS A 317 10.80 14.69 19.31
N ASP A 318 12.10 14.60 19.63
CA ASP A 318 13.15 14.20 18.67
C ASP A 318 13.29 12.68 18.57
N ALA A 319 13.13 12.01 19.70
CA ALA A 319 13.17 10.57 19.78
C ALA A 319 12.03 10.07 20.67
N TRP A 320 11.46 8.95 20.31
CA TRP A 320 10.33 8.39 21.03
C TRP A 320 10.29 6.86 20.94
N GLN A 321 9.63 6.29 21.93
CA GLN A 321 9.29 4.88 21.94
C GLN A 321 7.79 4.72 22.19
N CYS A 322 7.11 4.04 21.30
CA CYS A 322 5.69 3.71 21.44
C CYS A 322 5.53 2.22 21.72
N GLN A 323 4.88 1.87 22.80
CA GLN A 323 4.43 0.51 23.08
C GLN A 323 2.95 0.43 22.69
N ILE A 324 2.62 -0.52 21.83
CA ILE A 324 1.26 -0.72 21.28
C ILE A 324 0.83 -2.13 21.67
N TRP A 325 -0.41 -2.31 22.11
CA TRP A 325 -0.92 -3.64 22.44
C TRP A 325 -2.43 -3.77 22.21
N GLY A 326 -2.82 -4.99 21.91
CA GLY A 326 -4.19 -5.42 21.70
C GLY A 326 -4.33 -6.94 21.88
N GLY A 327 -5.40 -7.52 21.37
CA GLY A 327 -5.61 -8.97 21.38
C GLY A 327 -4.53 -9.74 20.62
N GLY A 328 -3.99 -9.17 19.57
CA GLY A 328 -2.96 -9.78 18.71
C GLY A 328 -1.53 -9.74 19.25
N GLY A 329 -1.30 -9.18 20.43
CA GLY A 329 0.02 -9.15 21.06
C GLY A 329 0.50 -7.77 21.48
N ARG A 330 1.82 -7.62 21.56
CA ARG A 330 2.50 -6.37 21.90
C ARG A 330 3.56 -6.02 20.87
N LEU A 331 3.64 -4.75 20.53
CA LEU A 331 4.66 -4.18 19.63
C LEU A 331 5.31 -2.98 20.32
N ARG A 332 6.64 -2.90 20.23
CA ARG A 332 7.41 -1.73 20.65
C ARG A 332 8.05 -1.14 19.41
N LEU A 333 7.69 0.07 19.09
CA LEU A 333 8.25 0.86 17.99
C LEU A 333 9.13 1.97 18.57
N MET A 334 10.33 2.13 18.05
CA MET A 334 11.30 3.13 18.48
C MET A 334 11.76 3.94 17.29
N LEU A 335 11.82 5.24 17.43
CA LEU A 335 12.34 6.16 16.44
C LEU A 335 13.36 7.10 17.11
N SER A 336 14.47 7.31 16.43
CA SER A 336 15.47 8.34 16.76
C SER A 336 15.88 9.07 15.50
N THR A 337 16.02 10.37 15.57
CA THR A 337 16.62 11.18 14.50
C THR A 337 18.13 10.92 14.44
N GLU A 338 18.70 10.96 13.25
CA GLU A 338 20.17 10.88 13.08
C GLU A 338 20.87 12.17 13.52
#